data_c2f37c5f2a33c209dcd06138841fe479
#
_entry.id   c2f37c5f2a33c209dcd06138841fe479
#
_cell.length_a   1.000
_cell.length_b   1.000
_cell.length_c   1.000
_cell.angle_alpha   90.00
_cell.angle_beta   90.00
_cell.angle_gamma   90.00
#
_symmetry.space_group_name_H-M   'P 1'
#
loop_
_entity.id
_entity.type
_entity.pdbx_description
1 polymer ?
#
loop_
_entity_poly.entity_id
_entity_poly.type
_entity_poly.pdbx_seq_one_letter_code
_entity_poly.pdbx_strand_id
1 'polypeptide(L)'
;MAWPLLAPALLDWLSKPGAPDPPAWAQDLQGLAGEQPLPWWAAGFYQGQARHHLLRLRDNPRPAGLAPWIEGLLPQLEANLASRHRPGLVVPVPSWKRRANPLPALLAAALCRRLGWRLQPQLLRRSRPVLGQHHLGRELRMANQRGAFQAVAAPRGQLGPRPVVLLVDDILTTGATACAAAEALQQQHWRVVGLACLARTPARGRAGRDLTSDSRISDGPG
;
A
#
# COMPACT_ATOMS: atom_id res chain seq x y z
N MET A 1 -13.51 -7.08 -18.66
CA MET A 1 -14.27 -6.06 -17.92
C MET A 1 -13.49 -4.78 -17.99
N ALA A 2 -14.07 -3.77 -18.66
CA ALA A 2 -13.46 -2.46 -18.83
C ALA A 2 -13.33 -1.78 -17.46
N TRP A 3 -12.16 -1.31 -17.12
CA TRP A 3 -11.88 -0.44 -15.99
C TRP A 3 -12.40 0.95 -16.33
N PRO A 4 -13.46 1.41 -15.67
CA PRO A 4 -14.14 2.58 -16.16
C PRO A 4 -13.58 3.85 -15.57
N LEU A 5 -13.50 4.88 -16.40
CA LEU A 5 -13.84 6.30 -16.21
C LEU A 5 -13.35 7.08 -14.96
N LEU A 6 -12.97 6.44 -13.86
CA LEU A 6 -12.43 7.14 -12.68
C LEU A 6 -10.95 7.50 -12.82
N ALA A 7 -10.19 6.76 -13.61
CA ALA A 7 -8.77 7.02 -13.80
C ALA A 7 -8.51 8.39 -14.47
N PRO A 8 -9.22 8.81 -15.54
CA PRO A 8 -9.01 10.13 -16.13
C PRO A 8 -9.34 11.28 -15.18
N ALA A 9 -10.46 11.20 -14.45
CA ALA A 9 -10.87 12.24 -13.50
C ALA A 9 -9.92 12.37 -12.30
N LEU A 10 -9.42 11.25 -11.76
CA LEU A 10 -8.39 11.24 -10.73
C LEU A 10 -7.09 11.86 -11.24
N LEU A 11 -6.76 11.55 -12.47
CA LEU A 11 -5.54 11.96 -13.11
C LEU A 11 -5.57 13.45 -13.47
N ASP A 12 -6.70 13.93 -13.92
CA ASP A 12 -6.93 15.35 -14.23
C ASP A 12 -6.92 16.20 -12.95
N TRP A 13 -7.50 15.67 -11.86
CA TRP A 13 -7.51 16.32 -10.55
C TRP A 13 -6.08 16.44 -9.96
N LEU A 14 -5.26 15.40 -10.06
CA LEU A 14 -3.86 15.42 -9.58
C LEU A 14 -2.96 16.39 -10.38
N SER A 15 -3.42 16.85 -11.54
CA SER A 15 -2.68 17.76 -12.41
C SER A 15 -3.09 19.23 -12.25
N LYS A 16 -4.15 19.52 -11.47
CA LYS A 16 -4.66 20.90 -11.30
C LYS A 16 -3.86 21.64 -10.24
N PRO A 17 -3.28 22.79 -10.56
CA PRO A 17 -2.78 23.72 -9.56
C PRO A 17 -3.95 24.28 -8.75
N GLY A 18 -3.85 24.25 -7.43
CA GLY A 18 -4.89 24.78 -6.52
C GLY A 18 -5.79 23.70 -5.90
N ALA A 19 -5.26 22.53 -5.62
CA ALA A 19 -5.95 21.56 -4.75
C ALA A 19 -6.34 22.24 -3.43
N PRO A 20 -7.58 22.03 -2.92
CA PRO A 20 -7.97 22.57 -1.62
C PRO A 20 -7.01 22.06 -0.54
N ASP A 21 -6.83 22.87 0.50
CA ASP A 21 -6.01 22.49 1.64
C ASP A 21 -6.37 21.09 2.14
N PRO A 22 -5.38 20.27 2.46
CA PRO A 22 -5.62 18.93 2.93
C PRO A 22 -6.46 19.00 4.21
N PRO A 23 -7.48 18.15 4.36
CA PRO A 23 -8.33 18.13 5.56
C PRO A 23 -7.47 17.85 6.80
N ALA A 24 -7.87 18.36 7.96
CA ALA A 24 -7.09 18.27 9.20
C ALA A 24 -6.58 16.85 9.53
N TRP A 25 -7.36 15.81 9.24
CA TRP A 25 -6.94 14.41 9.44
C TRP A 25 -5.78 13.99 8.53
N ALA A 26 -5.57 14.66 7.42
CA ALA A 26 -4.50 14.34 6.48
C ALA A 26 -3.13 14.88 6.93
N GLN A 27 -3.10 15.77 7.91
CA GLN A 27 -1.85 16.24 8.52
C GLN A 27 -1.08 15.10 9.21
N ASP A 28 -1.77 14.03 9.61
CA ASP A 28 -1.15 12.82 10.16
C ASP A 28 -0.53 11.90 9.09
N LEU A 29 -0.69 12.21 7.80
CA LEU A 29 -0.13 11.44 6.71
C LEU A 29 1.31 11.88 6.40
N GLN A 30 2.23 11.49 7.27
CA GLN A 30 3.65 11.92 7.21
C GLN A 30 4.55 11.02 6.36
N GLY A 31 3.98 9.99 5.73
CA GLY A 31 4.75 8.96 5.05
C GLY A 31 5.47 8.03 6.03
N LEU A 32 5.28 6.75 5.86
CA LEU A 32 5.89 5.69 6.66
C LEU A 32 6.67 4.75 5.75
N ALA A 33 7.77 4.21 6.25
CA ALA A 33 8.54 3.18 5.55
C ALA A 33 8.99 2.09 6.52
N GLY A 34 9.30 0.91 6.00
CA GLY A 34 9.86 -0.19 6.76
C GLY A 34 10.33 -1.33 5.86
N GLU A 35 11.12 -2.25 6.44
CA GLU A 35 11.79 -3.32 5.72
C GLU A 35 11.12 -4.69 5.87
N GLN A 36 10.30 -4.86 6.90
CA GLN A 36 9.71 -6.15 7.22
C GLN A 36 8.18 -6.15 7.04
N PRO A 37 7.61 -7.22 6.46
CA PRO A 37 8.23 -8.49 6.00
C PRO A 37 8.87 -8.40 4.60
N LEU A 38 8.73 -7.32 3.90
CA LEU A 38 9.40 -6.87 2.66
C LEU A 38 9.45 -5.34 2.73
N PRO A 39 10.30 -4.66 1.95
CA PRO A 39 10.31 -3.19 1.90
C PRO A 39 8.91 -2.65 1.62
N TRP A 40 8.46 -1.65 2.38
CA TRP A 40 7.13 -1.07 2.19
C TRP A 40 7.09 0.42 2.51
N TRP A 41 6.15 1.11 1.86
CA TRP A 41 5.86 2.52 2.05
C TRP A 41 4.35 2.72 2.21
N ALA A 42 3.95 3.55 3.16
CA ALA A 42 2.56 3.90 3.42
C ALA A 42 2.40 5.40 3.64
N ALA A 43 1.24 5.96 3.34
CA ALA A 43 0.98 7.36 3.61
C ALA A 43 0.87 7.64 5.12
N GLY A 44 0.28 6.72 5.88
CA GLY A 44 0.11 6.89 7.32
C GLY A 44 -0.38 5.63 8.02
N PHE A 45 -0.76 5.77 9.30
CA PHE A 45 -1.32 4.67 10.07
C PHE A 45 -2.82 4.47 9.82
N TYR A 46 -3.24 3.19 9.80
CA TYR A 46 -4.64 2.77 9.73
C TYR A 46 -5.32 2.88 11.10
N GLN A 47 -5.59 4.10 11.55
CA GLN A 47 -6.19 4.40 12.85
C GLN A 47 -7.01 5.70 12.82
N GLY A 48 -7.81 5.95 13.85
CA GLY A 48 -8.55 7.20 14.03
C GLY A 48 -9.37 7.62 12.81
N GLN A 49 -9.33 8.88 12.48
CA GLN A 49 -10.07 9.48 11.35
C GLN A 49 -9.58 8.96 9.99
N ALA A 50 -8.28 8.71 9.84
CA ALA A 50 -7.69 8.13 8.64
C ALA A 50 -8.33 6.75 8.31
N ARG A 51 -8.52 5.89 9.34
CA ARG A 51 -9.22 4.62 9.17
C ARG A 51 -10.67 4.80 8.69
N HIS A 52 -11.43 5.71 9.29
CA HIS A 52 -12.81 5.98 8.88
C HIS A 52 -12.90 6.54 7.46
N HIS A 53 -11.99 7.42 7.09
CA HIS A 53 -11.91 7.96 5.75
C HIS A 53 -11.63 6.86 4.71
N LEU A 54 -10.66 5.98 4.99
CA LEU A 54 -10.29 4.91 4.07
C LEU A 54 -11.42 3.88 3.88
N LEU A 55 -12.17 3.57 4.94
CA LEU A 55 -13.35 2.71 4.83
C LEU A 55 -14.42 3.31 3.91
N ARG A 56 -14.74 4.59 4.08
CA ARG A 56 -15.69 5.30 3.19
C ARG A 56 -15.18 5.34 1.74
N LEU A 57 -13.88 5.53 1.56
CA LEU A 57 -13.27 5.58 0.24
C LEU A 57 -13.32 4.22 -0.49
N ARG A 58 -13.31 3.11 0.23
CA ARG A 58 -13.51 1.77 -0.35
C ARG A 58 -14.91 1.58 -0.94
N ASP A 59 -15.91 2.14 -0.26
CA ASP A 59 -17.31 1.99 -0.69
C ASP A 59 -17.67 3.00 -1.78
N ASN A 60 -17.11 4.20 -1.73
CA ASN A 60 -17.32 5.28 -2.69
C ASN A 60 -16.00 5.99 -3.02
N PRO A 61 -15.20 5.41 -3.92
CA PRO A 61 -13.91 5.97 -4.30
C PRO A 61 -14.07 7.29 -5.05
N ARG A 62 -13.49 8.35 -4.52
CA ARG A 62 -13.46 9.68 -5.13
C ARG A 62 -12.01 10.15 -5.30
N PRO A 63 -11.65 10.74 -6.44
CA PRO A 63 -10.30 11.25 -6.68
C PRO A 63 -9.81 12.18 -5.57
N ALA A 64 -10.61 13.17 -5.21
CA ALA A 64 -10.29 14.13 -4.14
C ALA A 64 -10.04 13.47 -2.78
N GLY A 65 -10.74 12.36 -2.48
CA GLY A 65 -10.51 11.61 -1.24
C GLY A 65 -9.23 10.78 -1.25
N LEU A 66 -8.73 10.40 -2.43
CA LEU A 66 -7.50 9.61 -2.55
C LEU A 66 -6.24 10.50 -2.55
N ALA A 67 -6.37 11.75 -2.93
CA ALA A 67 -5.25 12.65 -3.10
C ALA A 67 -4.38 12.86 -1.85
N PRO A 68 -4.92 13.16 -0.67
CA PRO A 68 -4.07 13.33 0.51
C PRO A 68 -3.22 12.10 0.82
N TRP A 69 -3.74 10.91 0.55
CA TRP A 69 -3.00 9.65 0.71
C TRP A 69 -1.85 9.53 -0.27
N ILE A 70 -2.07 9.93 -1.52
CA ILE A 70 -1.02 9.91 -2.54
C ILE A 70 0.07 10.91 -2.19
N GLU A 71 -0.30 12.14 -1.83
CA GLU A 71 0.66 13.17 -1.44
C GLU A 71 1.49 12.78 -0.20
N GLY A 72 0.88 12.15 0.79
CA GLY A 72 1.62 11.63 1.96
C GLY A 72 2.55 10.44 1.64
N LEU A 73 2.25 9.67 0.60
CA LEU A 73 3.05 8.50 0.19
C LEU A 73 4.22 8.86 -0.73
N LEU A 74 4.03 9.82 -1.63
CA LEU A 74 4.95 10.13 -2.72
C LEU A 74 6.38 10.46 -2.28
N PRO A 75 6.62 11.30 -1.27
CA PRO A 75 7.99 11.64 -0.87
C PRO A 75 8.84 10.42 -0.53
N GLN A 76 8.24 9.42 0.13
CA GLN A 76 8.93 8.18 0.47
C GLN A 76 9.24 7.32 -0.77
N LEU A 77 8.33 7.28 -1.73
CA LEU A 77 8.54 6.51 -2.98
C LEU A 77 9.56 7.21 -3.89
N GLU A 78 9.50 8.51 -4.04
CA GLU A 78 10.44 9.28 -4.86
C GLU A 78 11.87 9.18 -4.32
N ALA A 79 12.05 9.34 -3.01
CA ALA A 79 13.35 9.21 -2.36
C ALA A 79 13.97 7.81 -2.52
N ASN A 80 13.14 6.76 -2.53
CA ASN A 80 13.63 5.39 -2.50
C ASN A 80 13.63 4.68 -3.87
N LEU A 81 12.73 5.04 -4.78
CA LEU A 81 12.51 4.27 -6.01
C LEU A 81 12.77 5.03 -7.31
N ALA A 82 12.34 6.30 -7.42
CA ALA A 82 12.31 7.00 -8.71
C ALA A 82 13.70 7.17 -9.35
N SER A 83 14.72 7.40 -8.54
CA SER A 83 16.10 7.57 -9.00
C SER A 83 16.86 6.27 -9.22
N ARG A 84 16.47 5.18 -8.56
CA ARG A 84 17.23 3.93 -8.50
C ARG A 84 16.75 2.86 -9.48
N HIS A 85 15.47 2.91 -9.89
CA HIS A 85 14.82 1.83 -10.63
C HIS A 85 14.02 2.35 -11.82
N ARG A 86 14.66 2.46 -12.97
CA ARG A 86 13.99 2.78 -14.25
C ARG A 86 14.36 1.74 -15.31
N PRO A 87 13.41 1.26 -16.12
CA PRO A 87 11.94 1.40 -15.98
C PRO A 87 11.36 0.50 -14.90
N GLY A 88 10.27 0.93 -14.27
CA GLY A 88 9.54 0.17 -13.26
C GLY A 88 8.13 -0.22 -13.70
N LEU A 89 7.59 -1.26 -13.09
CA LEU A 89 6.21 -1.73 -13.25
C LEU A 89 5.47 -1.57 -11.93
N VAL A 90 4.25 -1.09 -12.00
CA VAL A 90 3.35 -1.01 -10.84
C VAL A 90 2.26 -2.05 -11.00
N VAL A 91 2.14 -2.92 -10.00
CA VAL A 91 1.24 -4.07 -10.01
C VAL A 91 0.29 -4.01 -8.82
N PRO A 92 -1.00 -3.71 -9.03
CA PRO A 92 -1.98 -3.75 -7.96
C PRO A 92 -2.21 -5.20 -7.51
N VAL A 93 -2.28 -5.41 -6.20
CA VAL A 93 -2.61 -6.73 -5.62
C VAL A 93 -4.08 -7.03 -5.88
N PRO A 94 -4.42 -8.14 -6.58
CA PRO A 94 -5.79 -8.43 -6.92
C PRO A 94 -6.62 -8.87 -5.71
N SER A 95 -7.82 -8.28 -5.56
CA SER A 95 -8.78 -8.64 -4.52
C SER A 95 -9.44 -9.99 -4.81
N TRP A 96 -9.81 -10.72 -3.75
CA TRP A 96 -10.57 -11.97 -3.85
C TRP A 96 -12.09 -11.77 -3.69
N LYS A 97 -12.51 -10.62 -3.19
CA LYS A 97 -13.93 -10.32 -2.94
C LYS A 97 -14.69 -10.16 -4.25
N ARG A 98 -15.95 -10.66 -4.29
CA ARG A 98 -16.88 -10.46 -5.43
C ARG A 98 -17.04 -8.97 -5.77
N ARG A 99 -17.14 -8.11 -4.76
CA ARG A 99 -17.05 -6.66 -4.91
C ARG A 99 -15.59 -6.28 -4.75
N ALA A 100 -14.91 -6.12 -5.88
CA ALA A 100 -13.50 -5.78 -5.89
C ALA A 100 -13.26 -4.43 -5.17
N ASN A 101 -12.27 -4.39 -4.29
CA ASN A 101 -11.79 -3.14 -3.72
C ASN A 101 -11.05 -2.35 -4.82
N PRO A 102 -11.51 -1.16 -5.21
CA PRO A 102 -10.91 -0.42 -6.31
C PRO A 102 -9.62 0.31 -5.92
N LEU A 103 -9.36 0.51 -4.62
CA LEU A 103 -8.29 1.38 -4.15
C LEU A 103 -6.89 0.96 -4.59
N PRO A 104 -6.49 -0.33 -4.55
CA PRO A 104 -5.15 -0.73 -5.00
C PRO A 104 -4.87 -0.33 -6.44
N ALA A 105 -5.87 -0.45 -7.28
CA ALA A 105 -5.71 -0.16 -8.67
C ALA A 105 -5.79 1.34 -8.99
N LEU A 106 -6.61 2.12 -8.31
CA LEU A 106 -6.63 3.58 -8.40
C LEU A 106 -5.30 4.16 -7.91
N LEU A 107 -4.78 3.67 -6.78
CA LEU A 107 -3.46 4.05 -6.29
C LEU A 107 -2.37 3.70 -7.29
N ALA A 108 -2.39 2.48 -7.85
CA ALA A 108 -1.41 2.05 -8.84
C ALA A 108 -1.41 2.94 -10.08
N ALA A 109 -2.59 3.31 -10.60
CA ALA A 109 -2.70 4.22 -11.75
C ALA A 109 -2.14 5.62 -11.43
N ALA A 110 -2.41 6.15 -10.24
CA ALA A 110 -1.86 7.43 -9.80
C ALA A 110 -0.35 7.39 -9.67
N LEU A 111 0.21 6.36 -9.02
CA LEU A 111 1.64 6.20 -8.85
C LEU A 111 2.38 6.03 -10.18
N CYS A 112 1.79 5.34 -11.15
CA CYS A 112 2.38 5.22 -12.50
C CYS A 112 2.66 6.58 -13.14
N ARG A 113 1.73 7.52 -13.02
CA ARG A 113 1.91 8.87 -13.59
C ARG A 113 2.98 9.68 -12.85
N ARG A 114 2.98 9.62 -11.53
CA ARG A 114 3.91 10.40 -10.70
C ARG A 114 5.35 9.87 -10.81
N LEU A 115 5.52 8.55 -10.86
CA LEU A 115 6.84 7.91 -10.94
C LEU A 115 7.34 7.72 -12.38
N GLY A 116 6.49 7.92 -13.40
CA GLY A 116 6.81 7.60 -14.80
C GLY A 116 6.95 6.09 -15.05
N TRP A 117 6.31 5.25 -14.21
CA TRP A 117 6.34 3.79 -14.30
C TRP A 117 5.12 3.26 -15.06
N ARG A 118 5.16 1.99 -15.48
CA ARG A 118 4.07 1.38 -16.27
C ARG A 118 3.16 0.53 -15.41
N LEU A 119 1.84 0.72 -15.57
CA LEU A 119 0.81 -0.09 -14.93
C LEU A 119 0.71 -1.48 -15.57
N GLN A 120 0.78 -2.55 -14.77
CA GLN A 120 0.70 -3.93 -15.24
C GLN A 120 -0.25 -4.78 -14.36
N PRO A 121 -1.57 -4.53 -14.40
CA PRO A 121 -2.53 -5.22 -13.55
C PRO A 121 -2.71 -6.71 -13.92
N GLN A 122 -2.34 -7.08 -15.15
CA GLN A 122 -2.43 -8.46 -15.64
C GLN A 122 -1.28 -9.36 -15.18
N LEU A 123 -0.21 -8.77 -14.63
CA LEU A 123 0.99 -9.49 -14.26
C LEU A 123 0.76 -10.46 -13.09
N LEU A 124 -0.19 -10.14 -12.22
CA LEU A 124 -0.54 -10.92 -11.04
C LEU A 124 -2.03 -11.23 -11.02
N ARG A 125 -2.38 -12.49 -10.81
CA ARG A 125 -3.76 -12.96 -10.74
C ARG A 125 -3.98 -13.77 -9.46
N ARG A 126 -5.21 -13.77 -8.95
CA ARG A 126 -5.60 -14.70 -7.89
C ARG A 126 -5.83 -16.09 -8.49
N SER A 127 -5.19 -17.10 -7.91
CA SER A 127 -5.32 -18.52 -8.32
C SER A 127 -6.43 -19.23 -7.57
N ARG A 128 -6.71 -18.84 -6.32
CA ARG A 128 -7.75 -19.45 -5.49
C ARG A 128 -8.37 -18.46 -4.50
N PRO A 129 -9.61 -18.70 -4.04
CA PRO A 129 -10.16 -18.00 -2.89
C PRO A 129 -9.34 -18.29 -1.63
N VAL A 130 -9.32 -17.33 -0.72
CA VAL A 130 -8.74 -17.48 0.63
C VAL A 130 -9.82 -17.24 1.66
N LEU A 131 -9.76 -17.94 2.79
CA LEU A 131 -10.72 -17.76 3.88
C LEU A 131 -10.64 -16.34 4.45
N GLY A 132 -11.76 -15.82 4.94
CA GLY A 132 -11.82 -14.51 5.60
C GLY A 132 -10.83 -14.43 6.76
N GLN A 133 -10.04 -13.37 6.81
CA GLN A 133 -8.88 -13.28 7.71
C GLN A 133 -9.17 -12.65 9.07
N HIS A 134 -10.42 -12.27 9.35
CA HIS A 134 -10.74 -11.45 10.52
C HIS A 134 -10.40 -12.09 11.87
N HIS A 135 -10.36 -13.42 11.94
CA HIS A 135 -10.11 -14.18 13.19
C HIS A 135 -8.80 -14.99 13.17
N LEU A 136 -7.99 -14.88 12.09
CA LEU A 136 -6.76 -15.67 11.97
C LEU A 136 -5.56 -14.95 12.59
N GLY A 137 -4.75 -15.69 13.35
CA GLY A 137 -3.43 -15.24 13.81
C GLY A 137 -2.47 -14.99 12.63
N ARG A 138 -1.29 -14.40 12.92
CA ARG A 138 -0.29 -14.03 11.89
C ARG A 138 0.15 -15.22 11.04
N GLU A 139 0.49 -16.35 11.69
CA GLU A 139 0.98 -17.55 11.00
C GLU A 139 -0.08 -18.19 10.11
N LEU A 140 -1.32 -18.30 10.63
CA LEU A 140 -2.45 -18.80 9.84
C LEU A 140 -2.79 -17.90 8.66
N ARG A 141 -2.61 -16.59 8.77
CA ARG A 141 -2.77 -15.67 7.64
C ARG A 141 -1.70 -15.91 6.58
N MET A 142 -0.45 -16.16 6.96
CA MET A 142 0.62 -16.47 6.03
C MET A 142 0.36 -17.80 5.32
N ALA A 143 0.00 -18.86 6.07
CA ALA A 143 -0.34 -20.17 5.50
C ALA A 143 -1.53 -20.08 4.54
N ASN A 144 -2.57 -19.33 4.90
CA ASN A 144 -3.76 -19.12 4.07
C ASN A 144 -3.48 -18.40 2.75
N GLN A 145 -2.42 -17.58 2.68
CA GLN A 145 -2.06 -16.85 1.46
C GLN A 145 -1.08 -17.62 0.55
N ARG A 146 -0.45 -18.70 1.02
CA ARG A 146 0.46 -19.50 0.18
C ARG A 146 -0.26 -20.03 -1.06
N GLY A 147 0.34 -19.83 -2.23
CA GLY A 147 -0.25 -20.25 -3.51
C GLY A 147 -1.55 -19.52 -3.88
N ALA A 148 -1.91 -18.42 -3.22
CA ALA A 148 -3.11 -17.64 -3.54
C ALA A 148 -2.95 -16.78 -4.80
N PHE A 149 -1.75 -16.66 -5.32
CA PHE A 149 -1.44 -15.86 -6.51
C PHE A 149 -0.70 -16.66 -7.56
N GLN A 150 -0.91 -16.27 -8.81
CA GLN A 150 -0.14 -16.70 -9.97
C GLN A 150 0.35 -15.45 -10.71
N ALA A 151 1.60 -15.47 -11.15
CA ALA A 151 2.18 -14.40 -11.93
C ALA A 151 2.49 -14.88 -13.36
N VAL A 152 2.42 -13.95 -14.30
CA VAL A 152 2.89 -14.18 -15.68
C VAL A 152 4.42 -14.23 -15.65
N ALA A 153 5.01 -15.16 -16.41
CA ALA A 153 6.46 -15.31 -16.49
C ALA A 153 7.14 -14.04 -17.04
N ALA A 154 8.28 -13.70 -16.49
CA ALA A 154 9.11 -12.63 -17.04
C ALA A 154 9.61 -13.00 -18.44
N PRO A 155 9.64 -12.06 -19.39
CA PRO A 155 10.16 -12.31 -20.72
C PRO A 155 11.59 -12.85 -20.67
N ARG A 156 11.87 -13.91 -21.43
CA ARG A 156 13.22 -14.47 -21.59
C ARG A 156 13.91 -13.80 -22.77
N GLY A 157 15.22 -13.61 -22.68
CA GLY A 157 16.02 -13.13 -23.82
C GLY A 157 16.01 -11.62 -24.06
N GLN A 158 15.46 -10.81 -23.20
CA GLN A 158 15.61 -9.34 -23.32
C GLN A 158 17.04 -8.93 -22.94
N LEU A 159 17.72 -8.29 -23.90
CA LEU A 159 18.98 -7.59 -23.64
C LEU A 159 18.68 -6.32 -22.82
N GLY A 160 19.31 -6.17 -21.66
CA GLY A 160 19.17 -5.01 -20.80
C GLY A 160 18.59 -5.32 -19.42
N PRO A 161 18.59 -4.32 -18.51
CA PRO A 161 18.10 -4.48 -17.15
C PRO A 161 16.59 -4.74 -17.14
N ARG A 162 16.17 -5.82 -16.47
CA ARG A 162 14.75 -6.14 -16.30
C ARG A 162 14.07 -5.06 -15.47
N PRO A 163 12.83 -4.66 -15.83
CA PRO A 163 12.06 -3.75 -15.01
C PRO A 163 11.79 -4.36 -13.64
N VAL A 164 11.84 -3.53 -12.61
CA VAL A 164 11.47 -3.92 -11.24
C VAL A 164 9.96 -3.78 -11.04
N VAL A 165 9.42 -4.50 -10.05
CA VAL A 165 7.99 -4.50 -9.72
C VAL A 165 7.77 -3.85 -8.35
N LEU A 166 6.92 -2.82 -8.31
CA LEU A 166 6.32 -2.27 -7.12
C LEU A 166 4.91 -2.84 -6.97
N LEU A 167 4.66 -3.59 -5.90
CA LEU A 167 3.32 -4.00 -5.53
C LEU A 167 2.53 -2.83 -4.95
N VAL A 168 1.21 -2.83 -5.15
CA VAL A 168 0.33 -1.80 -4.59
C VAL A 168 -0.89 -2.44 -3.94
N ASP A 169 -1.15 -2.08 -2.68
CA ASP A 169 -2.34 -2.49 -1.94
C ASP A 169 -2.97 -1.28 -1.21
N ASP A 170 -4.11 -1.42 -0.56
CA ASP A 170 -4.71 -0.33 0.21
C ASP A 170 -4.22 -0.31 1.66
N ILE A 171 -4.14 -1.46 2.34
CA ILE A 171 -3.74 -1.55 3.75
C ILE A 171 -2.73 -2.68 3.96
N LEU A 172 -1.60 -2.33 4.52
CA LEU A 172 -0.63 -3.30 5.01
C LEU A 172 -0.92 -3.65 6.48
N THR A 173 -1.36 -4.90 6.73
CA THR A 173 -1.57 -5.45 8.08
C THR A 173 -0.37 -6.29 8.52
N THR A 174 -0.42 -7.59 8.34
CA THR A 174 0.69 -8.52 8.64
C THR A 174 1.70 -8.65 7.51
N GLY A 175 1.33 -8.20 6.30
CA GLY A 175 2.12 -8.39 5.10
C GLY A 175 1.93 -9.75 4.41
N ALA A 176 1.11 -10.65 4.95
CA ALA A 176 0.93 -11.99 4.40
C ALA A 176 0.49 -11.99 2.92
N THR A 177 -0.43 -11.10 2.56
CA THR A 177 -0.87 -10.92 1.16
C THR A 177 0.25 -10.41 0.27
N ALA A 178 0.99 -9.41 0.74
CA ALA A 178 2.10 -8.81 0.00
C ALA A 178 3.25 -9.80 -0.21
N CYS A 179 3.60 -10.58 0.82
CA CYS A 179 4.62 -11.64 0.71
C CYS A 179 4.23 -12.71 -0.30
N ALA A 180 2.99 -13.21 -0.24
CA ALA A 180 2.51 -14.22 -1.18
C ALA A 180 2.45 -13.70 -2.64
N ALA A 181 2.09 -12.44 -2.83
CA ALA A 181 2.12 -11.78 -4.12
C ALA A 181 3.55 -11.60 -4.65
N ALA A 182 4.48 -11.18 -3.78
CA ALA A 182 5.89 -11.05 -4.11
C ALA A 182 6.52 -12.41 -4.45
N GLU A 183 6.25 -13.44 -3.66
CA GLU A 183 6.72 -14.80 -3.91
C GLU A 183 6.28 -15.33 -5.29
N ALA A 184 4.99 -15.17 -5.63
CA ALA A 184 4.47 -15.56 -6.93
C ALA A 184 5.19 -14.86 -8.10
N LEU A 185 5.48 -13.57 -7.96
CA LEU A 185 6.23 -12.81 -8.96
C LEU A 185 7.70 -13.26 -9.03
N GLN A 186 8.36 -13.47 -7.90
CA GLN A 186 9.76 -13.92 -7.82
C GLN A 186 9.95 -15.31 -8.40
N GLN A 187 8.99 -16.24 -8.20
CA GLN A 187 8.99 -17.57 -8.85
C GLN A 187 8.93 -17.48 -10.37
N GLN A 188 8.39 -16.40 -10.91
CA GLN A 188 8.37 -16.08 -12.33
C GLN A 188 9.51 -15.14 -12.76
N HIS A 189 10.56 -15.03 -11.95
CA HIS A 189 11.79 -14.27 -12.18
C HIS A 189 11.61 -12.75 -12.25
N TRP A 190 10.54 -12.20 -11.65
CA TRP A 190 10.39 -10.76 -11.46
C TRP A 190 11.12 -10.28 -10.20
N ARG A 191 11.76 -9.12 -10.29
CA ARG A 191 12.39 -8.47 -9.14
C ARG A 191 11.37 -7.55 -8.47
N VAL A 192 10.84 -7.93 -7.31
CA VAL A 192 9.95 -7.09 -6.50
C VAL A 192 10.80 -6.18 -5.61
N VAL A 193 10.57 -4.87 -5.67
CA VAL A 193 11.29 -3.87 -4.87
C VAL A 193 10.57 -3.51 -3.57
N GLY A 194 9.30 -3.80 -3.47
CA GLY A 194 8.52 -3.58 -2.26
C GLY A 194 7.03 -3.40 -2.51
N LEU A 195 6.34 -2.89 -1.49
CA LEU A 195 4.91 -2.60 -1.48
C LEU A 195 4.66 -1.12 -1.17
N ALA A 196 3.84 -0.46 -1.99
CA ALA A 196 3.23 0.83 -1.67
C ALA A 196 1.78 0.62 -1.22
N CYS A 197 1.35 1.28 -0.14
CA CYS A 197 -0.02 1.20 0.33
C CYS A 197 -0.50 2.53 0.92
N LEU A 198 -1.83 2.69 1.04
CA LEU A 198 -2.39 3.89 1.65
C LEU A 198 -2.13 3.93 3.15
N ALA A 199 -2.31 2.80 3.84
CA ALA A 199 -2.15 2.78 5.29
C ALA A 199 -1.45 1.52 5.82
N ARG A 200 -0.78 1.67 6.95
CA ARG A 200 -0.16 0.60 7.74
C ARG A 200 -0.91 0.42 9.07
N THR A 201 -1.32 -0.79 9.37
CA THR A 201 -1.86 -1.09 10.72
C THR A 201 -0.73 -0.98 11.75
N PRO A 202 -0.91 -0.22 12.85
CA PRO A 202 0.08 -0.15 13.92
C PRO A 202 0.46 -1.54 14.43
N ALA A 203 1.72 -1.74 14.81
CA ALA A 203 2.14 -2.96 15.50
C ALA A 203 1.42 -3.06 16.86
N ARG A 204 0.89 -4.23 17.19
CA ARG A 204 0.36 -4.47 18.54
C ARG A 204 1.51 -4.35 19.55
N GLY A 205 1.47 -3.33 20.42
CA GLY A 205 2.48 -3.12 21.47
C GLY A 205 2.98 -1.69 21.65
N ARG A 206 2.56 -0.72 20.82
CA ARG A 206 2.94 0.70 20.98
C ARG A 206 1.81 1.63 21.38
N ALA A 207 0.65 1.10 21.74
CA ALA A 207 -0.41 1.88 22.38
C ALA A 207 -0.19 1.86 23.90
N GLY A 208 0.25 2.99 24.47
CA GLY A 208 0.18 3.25 25.91
C GLY A 208 1.43 2.92 26.70
N ARG A 209 2.51 3.68 26.54
CA ARG A 209 3.30 4.17 27.66
C ARG A 209 3.21 5.68 27.64
N ASP A 210 2.07 6.18 28.15
CA ASP A 210 2.01 7.54 28.65
C ASP A 210 3.01 7.65 29.78
N LEU A 211 3.91 8.59 29.62
CA LEU A 211 4.81 9.06 30.66
C LEU A 211 3.98 9.84 31.70
N THR A 212 3.31 9.14 32.58
CA THR A 212 2.91 9.74 33.86
C THR A 212 4.11 9.65 34.77
N SER A 213 4.87 10.72 34.80
CA SER A 213 5.88 11.04 35.81
C SER A 213 5.29 10.87 37.19
N ASP A 214 5.76 9.85 37.88
CA ASP A 214 5.55 9.71 39.35
C ASP A 214 6.54 10.63 40.06
N SER A 215 6.15 11.88 40.27
CA SER A 215 6.81 12.79 41.17
C SER A 215 6.18 12.67 42.57
N ARG A 216 6.49 11.58 43.27
CA ARG A 216 6.29 11.55 44.72
C ARG A 216 7.54 12.05 45.39
N ILE A 217 7.50 13.32 45.74
CA ILE A 217 8.39 13.90 46.74
C ILE A 217 8.01 13.28 48.10
N SER A 218 8.91 12.51 48.65
CA SER A 218 8.82 12.02 50.01
C SER A 218 9.35 13.09 50.96
N ASP A 219 8.48 13.90 51.56
CA ASP A 219 8.80 14.62 52.77
C ASP A 219 8.74 13.63 53.95
N GLY A 220 9.88 13.36 54.54
CA GLY A 220 10.00 12.66 55.84
C GLY A 220 10.11 13.71 56.96
N PRO A 221 9.45 13.49 58.10
CA PRO A 221 9.60 14.37 59.26
C PRO A 221 10.86 14.01 60.04
N GLY A 222 11.50 15.08 60.50
CA GLY A 222 12.58 15.05 61.52
C GLY A 222 12.08 14.73 62.95
#